data_b8bd28ec1e3ba68d9f029945db049745
#
_entry.id   b8bd28ec1e3ba68d9f029945db049745
#
_cell.length_a   1.000
_cell.length_b   1.000
_cell.length_c   1.000
_cell.angle_alpha   90.00
_cell.angle_beta   90.00
_cell.angle_gamma   90.00
#
_symmetry.space_group_name_H-M   'P 1'
#
loop_
_entity.id
_entity.type
_entity.pdbx_description
1 polymer ?
#
loop_
_entity_poly.entity_id
_entity_poly.type
_entity_poly.pdbx_seq_one_letter_code
_entity_poly.pdbx_strand_id
1 'polypeptide(L)'
;MPAETRKRNDVDIYTIIFLALAVFIFLRLRNVLGQRTGSERPPFDRAARNAVQGAPDSNIVSMPGKVMDQAPLAPTAEVAPPSDRWKGLAEPDSALAQGLDAIAAQDSSFDPRHFLSGARSAYEMIVLAFANGDRRALRDLLSSEVYESFEAVIKDRERHEQKTETRFVSIDKAELVAAEQRDRTAQLTVRFVSQMISVTRDKAGTIVDGNPDRVADITDVWTFARDTTSRDPNWKLVGTGSAH
;
A
#
# COMPACT_ATOMS: atom_id res chain seq x y z
N MET A 1 11.53 -28.22 50.87
CA MET A 1 10.46 -27.35 50.35
C MET A 1 11.01 -26.68 49.12
N PRO A 2 10.58 -27.02 47.91
CA PRO A 2 11.04 -26.37 46.69
C PRO A 2 10.26 -25.07 46.48
N ALA A 3 10.98 -24.00 46.17
CA ALA A 3 10.45 -22.70 45.80
C ALA A 3 9.82 -22.79 44.41
N GLU A 4 8.52 -22.53 44.33
CA GLU A 4 7.80 -22.37 43.06
C GLU A 4 8.32 -21.11 42.35
N THR A 5 9.00 -21.34 41.23
CA THR A 5 9.40 -20.29 40.32
C THR A 5 8.15 -19.79 39.55
N ARG A 6 7.60 -18.67 40.00
CA ARG A 6 6.50 -17.96 39.37
C ARG A 6 6.95 -17.52 37.96
N LYS A 7 6.51 -18.26 36.95
CA LYS A 7 6.70 -17.93 35.54
C LYS A 7 5.97 -16.59 35.28
N ARG A 8 6.71 -15.48 35.24
CA ARG A 8 6.21 -14.21 34.68
C ARG A 8 5.95 -14.45 33.21
N ASN A 9 4.71 -14.32 32.81
CA ASN A 9 4.34 -14.18 31.42
C ASN A 9 4.82 -12.81 30.97
N ASP A 10 6.06 -12.73 30.52
CA ASP A 10 6.55 -11.56 29.77
C ASP A 10 5.81 -11.57 28.43
N VAL A 11 4.80 -10.73 28.34
CA VAL A 11 4.11 -10.48 27.08
C VAL A 11 5.07 -9.64 26.27
N ASP A 12 5.75 -10.29 25.31
CA ASP A 12 6.69 -9.63 24.40
C ASP A 12 6.02 -8.43 23.74
N ILE A 13 6.74 -7.32 23.65
CA ILE A 13 6.25 -6.06 23.05
C ILE A 13 5.78 -6.29 21.61
N TYR A 14 6.37 -7.26 20.92
CA TYR A 14 5.88 -7.74 19.62
C TYR A 14 4.48 -8.34 19.73
N THR A 15 4.18 -9.08 20.80
CA THR A 15 2.85 -9.62 21.06
C THR A 15 1.83 -8.50 21.28
N ILE A 16 2.22 -7.39 21.90
CA ILE A 16 1.35 -6.21 22.08
C ILE A 16 1.14 -5.50 20.74
N ILE A 17 2.19 -5.33 19.94
CA ILE A 17 2.10 -4.75 18.59
C ILE A 17 1.25 -5.66 17.71
N PHE A 18 1.45 -6.99 17.76
CA PHE A 18 0.63 -7.96 17.05
C PHE A 18 -0.82 -7.97 17.54
N LEU A 19 -1.05 -7.84 18.84
CA LEU A 19 -2.41 -7.81 19.40
C LEU A 19 -3.14 -6.51 18.99
N ALA A 20 -2.46 -5.37 19.05
CA ALA A 20 -3.00 -4.09 18.58
C ALA A 20 -3.30 -4.14 17.08
N LEU A 21 -2.41 -4.76 16.29
CA LEU A 21 -2.58 -4.94 14.86
C LEU A 21 -3.71 -5.93 14.55
N ALA A 22 -3.81 -7.04 15.29
CA ALA A 22 -4.88 -8.04 15.14
C ALA A 22 -6.25 -7.44 15.49
N VAL A 23 -6.35 -6.63 16.55
CA VAL A 23 -7.56 -5.89 16.90
C VAL A 23 -7.93 -4.89 15.81
N PHE A 24 -6.96 -4.19 15.24
CA PHE A 24 -7.18 -3.26 14.12
C PHE A 24 -7.70 -3.96 12.87
N ILE A 25 -7.09 -5.09 12.49
CA ILE A 25 -7.54 -5.92 11.37
C ILE A 25 -8.94 -6.48 11.62
N PHE A 26 -9.24 -6.93 12.85
CA PHE A 26 -10.55 -7.43 13.23
C PHE A 26 -11.63 -6.34 13.17
N LEU A 27 -11.35 -5.13 13.63
CA LEU A 27 -12.27 -3.98 13.55
C LEU A 27 -12.49 -3.56 12.09
N ARG A 28 -11.46 -3.60 11.24
CA ARG A 28 -11.57 -3.31 9.80
C ARG A 28 -12.39 -4.37 9.07
N LEU A 29 -12.17 -5.65 9.34
CA LEU A 29 -12.97 -6.75 8.79
C LEU A 29 -14.43 -6.66 9.23
N ARG A 30 -14.71 -6.29 10.48
CA ARG A 30 -16.07 -6.07 10.98
C ARG A 30 -16.78 -4.94 10.25
N ASN A 31 -16.06 -3.87 9.89
CA ASN A 31 -16.63 -2.75 9.13
C ASN A 31 -16.90 -3.10 7.65
N VAL A 32 -16.09 -3.98 7.04
CA VAL A 32 -16.27 -4.43 5.65
C VAL A 32 -17.34 -5.53 5.55
N LEU A 33 -17.43 -6.43 6.53
CA LEU A 33 -18.44 -7.49 6.58
C LEU A 33 -19.82 -6.98 7.05
N GLY A 34 -19.91 -5.76 7.60
CA GLY A 34 -21.18 -5.16 8.07
C GLY A 34 -21.99 -4.46 6.98
N GLN A 35 -21.46 -4.25 5.79
CA GLN A 35 -22.22 -3.70 4.65
C GLN A 35 -22.75 -4.82 3.77
N ARG A 36 -23.88 -5.37 4.19
CA ARG A 36 -24.72 -6.25 3.39
C ARG A 36 -25.33 -5.41 2.26
N THR A 37 -24.66 -5.31 1.12
CA THR A 37 -25.26 -4.82 -0.12
C THR A 37 -26.17 -5.89 -0.67
N GLY A 38 -27.40 -5.91 -0.20
CA GLY A 38 -28.49 -6.62 -0.84
C GLY A 38 -28.87 -5.91 -2.13
N SER A 39 -28.41 -6.44 -3.26
CA SER A 39 -28.98 -6.18 -4.58
C SER A 39 -28.74 -7.39 -5.44
N GLU A 40 -29.45 -8.45 -5.12
CA GLU A 40 -29.68 -9.53 -6.08
C GLU A 40 -30.64 -9.00 -7.15
N ARG A 41 -30.14 -8.79 -8.37
CA ARG A 41 -30.97 -8.64 -9.55
C ARG A 41 -31.46 -10.02 -9.95
N PRO A 42 -32.77 -10.23 -10.17
CA PRO A 42 -33.30 -11.49 -10.70
C PRO A 42 -32.84 -11.72 -12.14
N PRO A 43 -32.70 -12.98 -12.57
CA PRO A 43 -32.26 -13.33 -13.91
C PRO A 43 -33.32 -12.95 -14.92
N PHE A 44 -32.96 -12.16 -15.91
CA PHE A 44 -33.83 -11.84 -17.02
C PHE A 44 -33.91 -13.02 -17.97
N ASP A 45 -35.13 -13.54 -18.08
CA ASP A 45 -35.58 -14.53 -19.06
C ASP A 45 -35.39 -14.01 -20.49
N ARG A 46 -34.84 -14.90 -21.35
CA ARG A 46 -34.82 -14.75 -22.79
C ARG A 46 -36.20 -15.13 -23.30
N ALA A 47 -36.89 -14.19 -23.89
CA ALA A 47 -37.96 -14.54 -24.84
C ALA A 47 -38.03 -13.54 -25.98
N ALA A 48 -37.50 -13.93 -27.08
CA ALA A 48 -38.13 -14.05 -28.41
C ALA A 48 -38.72 -12.82 -29.11
N ARG A 49 -38.24 -12.64 -30.30
CA ARG A 49 -38.94 -12.56 -31.59
C ARG A 49 -39.01 -11.24 -32.32
N ASN A 50 -38.41 -11.39 -33.52
CA ASN A 50 -38.96 -11.08 -34.86
C ASN A 50 -38.81 -9.65 -35.39
N ALA A 51 -37.93 -9.57 -36.36
CA ALA A 51 -38.20 -9.43 -37.81
C ALA A 51 -38.92 -8.15 -38.23
N VAL A 52 -38.31 -7.40 -39.13
CA VAL A 52 -38.78 -7.15 -40.49
C VAL A 52 -37.93 -6.04 -41.14
N GLN A 53 -37.28 -6.42 -42.21
CA GLN A 53 -37.07 -5.78 -43.52
C GLN A 53 -37.22 -4.27 -43.68
N GLY A 54 -36.25 -3.69 -44.41
CA GLY A 54 -36.43 -2.48 -45.14
C GLY A 54 -35.13 -1.80 -45.50
N ALA A 55 -34.50 -2.17 -46.63
CA ALA A 55 -33.57 -1.26 -47.34
C ALA A 55 -34.44 -0.19 -48.05
N PRO A 56 -33.90 1.01 -48.35
CA PRO A 56 -33.27 1.19 -49.67
C PRO A 56 -32.04 2.10 -49.69
N ASP A 57 -31.29 1.85 -50.73
CA ASP A 57 -30.26 2.63 -51.39
C ASP A 57 -30.21 4.13 -51.11
N SER A 58 -29.00 4.64 -50.80
CA SER A 58 -28.64 5.98 -51.21
C SER A 58 -27.15 6.04 -51.58
N ASN A 59 -27.01 6.20 -52.84
CA ASN A 59 -25.94 6.58 -53.72
C ASN A 59 -25.10 7.72 -53.10
N ILE A 60 -23.83 7.48 -52.74
CA ILE A 60 -22.90 8.54 -52.42
C ILE A 60 -21.92 8.69 -53.57
N VAL A 61 -22.10 9.78 -54.29
CA VAL A 61 -21.22 10.27 -55.37
C VAL A 61 -19.91 10.70 -54.74
N SER A 62 -18.80 10.06 -55.12
CA SER A 62 -17.44 10.49 -54.79
C SER A 62 -17.05 11.71 -55.62
N MET A 63 -16.80 12.84 -55.00
CA MET A 63 -16.09 13.98 -55.60
C MET A 63 -14.59 13.80 -55.44
N PRO A 64 -13.77 14.05 -56.47
CA PRO A 64 -12.32 14.08 -56.34
C PRO A 64 -11.89 15.42 -55.74
N GLY A 65 -11.54 15.42 -54.48
CA GLY A 65 -10.98 16.56 -53.75
C GLY A 65 -9.47 16.42 -53.58
N LYS A 66 -8.78 17.43 -54.02
CA LYS A 66 -7.35 17.77 -53.98
C LYS A 66 -6.56 17.07 -52.87
N VAL A 67 -5.46 16.45 -53.28
CA VAL A 67 -4.34 16.05 -52.43
C VAL A 67 -3.77 17.33 -51.79
N MET A 68 -4.01 17.50 -50.49
CA MET A 68 -3.25 18.44 -49.67
C MET A 68 -2.05 17.67 -49.10
N ASP A 69 -0.87 18.20 -49.33
CA ASP A 69 0.40 17.78 -48.74
C ASP A 69 0.21 17.60 -47.22
N GLN A 70 0.26 16.37 -46.77
CA GLN A 70 0.37 16.08 -45.34
C GLN A 70 1.80 16.39 -44.92
N ALA A 71 1.95 17.40 -44.07
CA ALA A 71 3.15 17.59 -43.27
C ALA A 71 3.48 16.29 -42.53
N PRO A 72 4.77 15.95 -42.31
CA PRO A 72 5.16 14.75 -41.59
C PRO A 72 4.55 14.79 -40.18
N LEU A 73 3.68 13.87 -39.91
CA LEU A 73 3.21 13.61 -38.54
C LEU A 73 4.44 13.32 -37.68
N ALA A 74 4.65 14.14 -36.66
CA ALA A 74 5.61 13.83 -35.60
C ALA A 74 5.38 12.38 -35.13
N PRO A 75 6.43 11.60 -34.81
CA PRO A 75 6.25 10.24 -34.36
C PRO A 75 5.34 10.26 -33.13
N THR A 76 4.14 9.75 -33.31
CA THR A 76 3.26 9.42 -32.19
C THR A 76 4.08 8.49 -31.32
N ALA A 77 4.36 8.91 -30.08
CA ALA A 77 5.01 8.04 -29.11
C ALA A 77 4.22 6.73 -29.10
N GLU A 78 4.86 5.67 -29.53
CA GLU A 78 4.31 4.32 -29.58
C GLU A 78 3.92 3.96 -28.14
N VAL A 79 2.63 4.07 -27.83
CA VAL A 79 2.11 3.64 -26.52
C VAL A 79 2.35 2.15 -26.49
N ALA A 80 3.31 1.72 -25.68
CA ALA A 80 3.64 0.31 -25.50
C ALA A 80 2.35 -0.50 -25.28
N PRO A 81 2.24 -1.70 -25.90
CA PRO A 81 1.06 -2.52 -25.72
C PRO A 81 0.78 -2.71 -24.21
N PRO A 82 -0.48 -2.72 -23.77
CA PRO A 82 -0.87 -2.74 -22.36
C PRO A 82 -0.18 -3.83 -21.54
N SER A 83 0.14 -4.96 -22.18
CA SER A 83 0.81 -6.11 -21.57
C SER A 83 2.25 -5.85 -21.09
N ASP A 84 2.96 -4.85 -21.65
CA ASP A 84 4.38 -4.59 -21.33
C ASP A 84 4.60 -3.37 -20.41
N ARG A 85 3.53 -2.61 -20.14
CA ARG A 85 3.63 -1.35 -19.39
C ARG A 85 4.23 -1.54 -18.00
N TRP A 86 3.89 -2.63 -17.32
CA TRP A 86 4.32 -2.92 -15.95
C TRP A 86 5.38 -4.02 -15.85
N LYS A 87 6.12 -4.25 -16.96
CA LYS A 87 7.18 -5.26 -17.01
C LYS A 87 8.17 -5.14 -15.85
N GLY A 88 8.34 -6.25 -15.12
CA GLY A 88 9.21 -6.33 -13.94
C GLY A 88 8.58 -5.76 -12.65
N LEU A 89 7.30 -5.34 -12.69
CA LEU A 89 6.54 -4.90 -11.51
C LEU A 89 5.29 -5.76 -11.28
N ALA A 90 4.61 -6.15 -12.34
CA ALA A 90 3.40 -6.96 -12.28
C ALA A 90 3.35 -7.93 -13.46
N GLU A 91 2.77 -9.10 -13.23
CA GLU A 91 2.45 -10.04 -14.31
C GLU A 91 1.31 -9.45 -15.17
N PRO A 92 1.33 -9.67 -16.50
CA PRO A 92 0.26 -9.25 -17.38
C PRO A 92 -1.11 -9.75 -16.87
N ASP A 93 -2.14 -8.92 -17.00
CA ASP A 93 -3.52 -9.20 -16.61
C ASP A 93 -3.75 -9.56 -15.13
N SER A 94 -2.72 -9.45 -14.30
CA SER A 94 -2.86 -9.65 -12.85
C SER A 94 -3.69 -8.54 -12.20
N ALA A 95 -4.26 -8.82 -11.02
CA ALA A 95 -4.98 -7.81 -10.23
C ALA A 95 -4.10 -6.60 -9.91
N LEU A 96 -2.79 -6.82 -9.72
CA LEU A 96 -1.82 -5.74 -9.53
C LEU A 96 -1.70 -4.88 -10.79
N ALA A 97 -1.55 -5.48 -11.98
CA ALA A 97 -1.47 -4.74 -13.24
C ALA A 97 -2.73 -3.92 -13.50
N GLN A 98 -3.91 -4.51 -13.30
CA GLN A 98 -5.20 -3.82 -13.44
C GLN A 98 -5.34 -2.65 -12.44
N GLY A 99 -4.90 -2.82 -11.21
CA GLY A 99 -4.88 -1.75 -10.20
C GLY A 99 -3.94 -0.61 -10.58
N LEU A 100 -2.75 -0.93 -11.11
CA LEU A 100 -1.80 0.08 -11.61
C LEU A 100 -2.37 0.85 -12.81
N ASP A 101 -3.07 0.17 -13.72
CA ASP A 101 -3.75 0.82 -14.84
C ASP A 101 -4.85 1.75 -14.37
N ALA A 102 -5.64 1.34 -13.38
CA ALA A 102 -6.70 2.17 -12.80
C ALA A 102 -6.14 3.45 -12.14
N ILE A 103 -5.02 3.35 -11.43
CA ILE A 103 -4.33 4.51 -10.84
C ILE A 103 -3.80 5.44 -11.96
N ALA A 104 -3.12 4.87 -12.96
CA ALA A 104 -2.54 5.64 -14.04
C ALA A 104 -3.59 6.31 -14.95
N ALA A 105 -4.81 5.77 -15.01
CA ALA A 105 -5.93 6.40 -15.71
C ALA A 105 -6.42 7.67 -14.97
N GLN A 106 -6.31 7.74 -13.64
CA GLN A 106 -6.67 8.90 -12.84
C GLN A 106 -5.52 9.91 -12.69
N ASP A 107 -4.29 9.42 -12.70
CA ASP A 107 -3.08 10.22 -12.57
C ASP A 107 -2.05 9.81 -13.64
N SER A 108 -2.01 10.56 -14.74
CA SER A 108 -1.10 10.30 -15.85
C SER A 108 0.39 10.49 -15.49
N SER A 109 0.68 11.17 -14.39
CA SER A 109 2.05 11.36 -13.87
C SER A 109 2.52 10.24 -12.96
N PHE A 110 1.67 9.26 -12.65
CA PHE A 110 1.99 8.17 -11.76
C PHE A 110 3.07 7.26 -12.35
N ASP A 111 4.16 7.12 -11.62
CA ASP A 111 5.26 6.19 -11.91
C ASP A 111 5.47 5.24 -10.70
N PRO A 112 5.16 3.94 -10.84
CA PRO A 112 5.31 2.98 -9.76
C PRO A 112 6.77 2.72 -9.36
N ARG A 113 7.75 2.95 -10.25
CA ARG A 113 9.18 2.82 -9.92
C ARG A 113 9.64 3.99 -9.05
N HIS A 114 9.19 5.20 -9.39
CA HIS A 114 9.43 6.38 -8.57
C HIS A 114 8.75 6.24 -7.20
N PHE A 115 7.51 5.75 -7.18
CA PHE A 115 6.80 5.43 -5.93
C PHE A 115 7.58 4.44 -5.07
N LEU A 116 8.06 3.31 -5.62
CA LEU A 116 8.83 2.32 -4.86
C LEU A 116 10.11 2.88 -4.27
N SER A 117 10.78 3.78 -5.00
CA SER A 117 11.96 4.48 -4.47
C SER A 117 11.59 5.35 -3.27
N GLY A 118 10.51 6.12 -3.37
CA GLY A 118 9.98 6.93 -2.27
C GLY A 118 9.51 6.07 -1.09
N ALA A 119 8.85 4.94 -1.35
CA ALA A 119 8.37 4.02 -0.34
C ALA A 119 9.51 3.38 0.48
N ARG A 120 10.65 3.06 -0.16
CA ARG A 120 11.87 2.61 0.55
C ARG A 120 12.38 3.67 1.51
N SER A 121 12.50 4.91 1.05
CA SER A 121 12.95 6.02 1.91
C SER A 121 11.96 6.29 3.04
N ALA A 122 10.66 6.26 2.76
CA ALA A 122 9.63 6.43 3.78
C ALA A 122 9.65 5.31 4.83
N TYR A 123 9.87 4.05 4.40
CA TYR A 123 9.97 2.91 5.30
C TYR A 123 11.10 3.11 6.32
N GLU A 124 12.31 3.43 5.86
CA GLU A 124 13.46 3.68 6.73
C GLU A 124 13.19 4.86 7.69
N MET A 125 12.69 5.99 7.16
CA MET A 125 12.37 7.17 7.97
C MET A 125 11.34 6.86 9.05
N ILE A 126 10.28 6.12 8.73
CA ILE A 126 9.22 5.78 9.68
C ILE A 126 9.75 4.85 10.78
N VAL A 127 10.51 3.81 10.41
CA VAL A 127 11.11 2.87 11.37
C VAL A 127 12.02 3.62 12.37
N LEU A 128 12.90 4.47 11.87
CA LEU A 128 13.83 5.24 12.71
C LEU A 128 13.10 6.31 13.54
N ALA A 129 12.14 7.02 12.96
CA ALA A 129 11.34 8.00 13.68
C ALA A 129 10.50 7.36 14.80
N PHE A 130 9.95 6.18 14.56
CA PHE A 130 9.21 5.43 15.56
C PHE A 130 10.10 4.94 16.71
N ALA A 131 11.29 4.41 16.40
CA ALA A 131 12.28 4.01 17.42
C ALA A 131 12.67 5.19 18.30
N ASN A 132 12.95 6.34 17.69
CA ASN A 132 13.38 7.57 18.38
C ASN A 132 12.24 8.36 19.04
N GLY A 133 10.98 7.99 18.80
CA GLY A 133 9.81 8.73 19.30
C GLY A 133 9.62 10.09 18.61
N ASP A 134 10.14 10.26 17.39
CA ASP A 134 10.00 11.51 16.62
C ASP A 134 8.59 11.64 16.02
N ARG A 135 7.71 12.20 16.85
CA ARG A 135 6.30 12.43 16.50
C ARG A 135 6.12 13.40 15.34
N ARG A 136 7.07 14.32 15.14
CA ARG A 136 6.98 15.31 14.06
C ARG A 136 7.18 14.63 12.70
N ALA A 137 8.26 13.88 12.55
CA ALA A 137 8.52 13.12 11.34
C ALA A 137 7.39 12.11 11.03
N LEU A 138 6.89 11.41 12.05
CA LEU A 138 5.78 10.47 11.88
C LEU A 138 4.49 11.13 11.39
N ARG A 139 4.14 12.33 11.87
CA ARG A 139 2.93 13.04 11.47
C ARG A 139 2.92 13.39 9.99
N ASP A 140 4.08 13.67 9.42
CA ASP A 140 4.22 14.00 8.01
C ASP A 140 4.13 12.78 7.09
N LEU A 141 4.44 11.58 7.59
CA LEU A 141 4.52 10.35 6.82
C LEU A 141 3.30 9.43 7.00
N LEU A 142 2.56 9.56 8.10
CA LEU A 142 1.46 8.68 8.47
C LEU A 142 0.09 9.34 8.24
N SER A 143 -0.93 8.52 8.02
CA SER A 143 -2.32 8.95 8.21
C SER A 143 -2.60 9.21 9.70
N SER A 144 -3.65 9.98 10.01
CA SER A 144 -4.01 10.26 11.41
C SER A 144 -4.23 8.99 12.21
N GLU A 145 -4.90 7.99 11.63
CA GLU A 145 -5.23 6.72 12.29
C GLU A 145 -3.97 5.89 12.63
N VAL A 146 -3.05 5.78 11.67
CA VAL A 146 -1.78 5.08 11.91
C VAL A 146 -0.91 5.87 12.89
N TYR A 147 -0.89 7.20 12.76
CA TYR A 147 -0.17 8.07 13.70
C TYR A 147 -0.63 7.88 15.14
N GLU A 148 -1.94 7.88 15.40
CA GLU A 148 -2.50 7.68 16.75
C GLU A 148 -2.07 6.33 17.36
N SER A 149 -2.04 5.28 16.54
CA SER A 149 -1.59 3.95 16.97
C SER A 149 -0.10 3.95 17.34
N PHE A 150 0.74 4.58 16.52
CA PHE A 150 2.18 4.71 16.77
C PHE A 150 2.46 5.59 17.99
N GLU A 151 1.75 6.70 18.13
CA GLU A 151 1.87 7.61 19.27
C GLU A 151 1.49 6.90 20.60
N ALA A 152 0.48 6.05 20.59
CA ALA A 152 0.09 5.28 21.76
C ALA A 152 1.22 4.36 22.26
N VAL A 153 1.92 3.68 21.34
CA VAL A 153 3.08 2.84 21.67
C VAL A 153 4.26 3.67 22.19
N ILE A 154 4.53 4.82 21.56
CA ILE A 154 5.60 5.73 22.02
C ILE A 154 5.30 6.23 23.43
N LYS A 155 4.06 6.66 23.73
CA LYS A 155 3.62 7.08 25.06
C LYS A 155 3.75 5.95 26.08
N ASP A 156 3.47 4.72 25.68
CA ASP A 156 3.61 3.56 26.57
C ASP A 156 5.06 3.30 26.94
N ARG A 157 5.97 3.31 25.97
CA ARG A 157 7.41 3.20 26.22
C ARG A 157 7.93 4.31 27.14
N GLU A 158 7.48 5.55 26.93
CA GLU A 158 7.84 6.69 27.79
C GLU A 158 7.36 6.51 29.24
N ARG A 159 6.13 6.02 29.44
CA ARG A 159 5.62 5.71 30.79
C ARG A 159 6.43 4.66 31.51
N HIS A 160 6.97 3.69 30.79
CA HIS A 160 7.84 2.65 31.33
C HIS A 160 9.32 3.08 31.37
N GLU A 161 9.63 4.34 31.05
CA GLU A 161 11.00 4.88 30.96
C GLU A 161 11.91 4.00 30.08
N GLN A 162 11.33 3.43 29.01
CA GLN A 162 12.03 2.58 28.06
C GLN A 162 12.57 3.39 26.89
N LYS A 163 13.78 3.03 26.43
CA LYS A 163 14.42 3.63 25.26
C LYS A 163 14.71 2.55 24.23
N THR A 164 14.22 2.76 23.02
CA THR A 164 14.49 1.89 21.88
C THR A 164 15.61 2.50 21.04
N GLU A 165 16.60 1.69 20.68
CA GLU A 165 17.67 2.02 19.76
C GLU A 165 17.56 1.08 18.57
N THR A 166 17.37 1.63 17.38
CA THR A 166 17.30 0.86 16.14
C THR A 166 18.35 1.33 15.17
N ARG A 167 19.12 0.37 14.67
CA ARG A 167 20.07 0.57 13.58
C ARG A 167 19.55 -0.13 12.34
N PHE A 168 19.19 0.66 11.36
CA PHE A 168 18.77 0.15 10.06
C PHE A 168 20.01 -0.35 9.28
N VAL A 169 19.95 -1.55 8.70
CA VAL A 169 21.06 -2.16 7.96
C VAL A 169 20.79 -2.09 6.46
N SER A 170 19.69 -2.68 5.98
CA SER A 170 19.36 -2.70 4.55
C SER A 170 17.87 -2.90 4.30
N ILE A 171 17.42 -2.55 3.10
CA ILE A 171 16.20 -3.07 2.47
C ILE A 171 16.65 -4.00 1.36
N ASP A 172 16.54 -5.30 1.58
CA ASP A 172 16.94 -6.31 0.61
C ASP A 172 15.90 -6.37 -0.54
N LYS A 173 14.62 -6.18 -0.22
CA LYS A 173 13.55 -6.25 -1.18
C LYS A 173 12.42 -5.27 -0.86
N ALA A 174 11.85 -4.66 -1.89
CA ALA A 174 10.60 -3.92 -1.83
C ALA A 174 9.82 -4.17 -3.11
N GLU A 175 8.65 -4.77 -2.99
CA GLU A 175 7.81 -5.22 -4.09
C GLU A 175 6.39 -4.72 -3.94
N LEU A 176 5.78 -4.27 -5.03
CA LEU A 176 4.35 -4.03 -5.07
C LEU A 176 3.62 -5.38 -5.00
N VAL A 177 2.68 -5.51 -4.07
CA VAL A 177 1.85 -6.72 -3.91
C VAL A 177 0.37 -6.47 -4.16
N ALA A 178 -0.09 -5.21 -4.06
CA ALA A 178 -1.43 -4.79 -4.44
C ALA A 178 -1.45 -3.33 -4.90
N ALA A 179 -2.38 -3.03 -5.79
CA ALA A 179 -2.69 -1.67 -6.24
C ALA A 179 -4.21 -1.55 -6.36
N GLU A 180 -4.78 -0.48 -5.83
CA GLU A 180 -6.21 -0.22 -5.88
C GLU A 180 -6.47 1.27 -6.10
N GLN A 181 -7.45 1.58 -6.97
CA GLN A 181 -8.03 2.91 -7.09
C GLN A 181 -9.46 2.85 -6.57
N ARG A 182 -9.76 3.60 -5.52
CA ARG A 182 -11.10 3.72 -4.96
C ARG A 182 -11.50 5.19 -4.98
N ASP A 183 -12.48 5.52 -5.78
CA ASP A 183 -12.91 6.91 -5.99
C ASP A 183 -11.71 7.82 -6.32
N ARG A 184 -11.33 8.69 -5.39
CA ARG A 184 -10.22 9.64 -5.53
C ARG A 184 -8.94 9.18 -4.83
N THR A 185 -8.94 7.99 -4.24
CA THR A 185 -7.82 7.50 -3.44
C THR A 185 -7.12 6.35 -4.14
N ALA A 186 -5.86 6.55 -4.49
CA ALA A 186 -4.96 5.49 -4.90
C ALA A 186 -4.35 4.83 -3.66
N GLN A 187 -4.31 3.51 -3.63
CA GLN A 187 -3.67 2.72 -2.59
C GLN A 187 -2.67 1.75 -3.21
N LEU A 188 -1.47 1.70 -2.65
CA LEU A 188 -0.41 0.80 -3.07
C LEU A 188 0.13 0.05 -1.86
N THR A 189 0.15 -1.28 -1.94
CA THR A 189 0.69 -2.13 -0.90
C THR A 189 2.05 -2.66 -1.32
N VAL A 190 3.03 -2.47 -0.45
CA VAL A 190 4.43 -2.88 -0.65
C VAL A 190 4.81 -3.90 0.40
N ARG A 191 5.45 -4.98 -0.03
CA ARG A 191 6.15 -5.92 0.84
C ARG A 191 7.61 -5.51 0.90
N PHE A 192 8.09 -5.26 2.12
CA PHE A 192 9.49 -4.99 2.42
C PHE A 192 10.13 -6.22 3.05
N VAL A 193 11.34 -6.54 2.64
CA VAL A 193 12.26 -7.43 3.36
C VAL A 193 13.45 -6.57 3.74
N SER A 194 13.70 -6.44 5.02
CA SER A 194 14.72 -5.54 5.56
C SER A 194 15.52 -6.19 6.67
N GLN A 195 16.68 -5.64 6.95
CA GLN A 195 17.55 -6.05 8.03
C GLN A 195 17.78 -4.89 8.99
N MET A 196 17.61 -5.15 10.26
CA MET A 196 17.90 -4.16 11.31
C MET A 196 18.34 -4.80 12.61
N ILE A 197 19.03 -4.00 13.43
CA ILE A 197 19.35 -4.32 14.80
C ILE A 197 18.50 -3.42 15.68
N SER A 198 17.72 -3.99 16.59
CA SER A 198 16.88 -3.23 17.52
C SER A 198 17.02 -3.75 18.93
N VAL A 199 17.07 -2.83 19.89
CA VAL A 199 17.15 -3.13 21.31
C VAL A 199 16.37 -2.09 22.09
N THR A 200 15.58 -2.54 23.04
CA THR A 200 14.88 -1.68 24.00
C THR A 200 15.44 -1.91 25.38
N ARG A 201 15.80 -0.83 26.07
CA ARG A 201 16.35 -0.82 27.43
C ARG A 201 15.42 -0.08 28.38
N ASP A 202 15.39 -0.55 29.62
CA ASP A 202 14.73 0.17 30.70
C ASP A 202 15.65 1.31 31.24
N LYS A 203 15.14 2.04 32.24
CA LYS A 203 15.88 3.13 32.92
C LYS A 203 17.21 2.67 33.53
N ALA A 204 17.31 1.40 33.94
CA ALA A 204 18.55 0.84 34.54
C ALA A 204 19.56 0.41 33.44
N GLY A 205 19.18 0.51 32.16
CA GLY A 205 19.99 0.05 31.04
C GLY A 205 19.85 -1.44 30.74
N THR A 206 18.97 -2.15 31.44
CA THR A 206 18.72 -3.56 31.21
C THR A 206 17.95 -3.75 29.91
N ILE A 207 18.36 -4.73 29.11
CA ILE A 207 17.66 -5.08 27.88
C ILE A 207 16.31 -5.73 28.25
N VAL A 208 15.21 -5.10 27.84
CA VAL A 208 13.86 -5.61 28.05
C VAL A 208 13.27 -6.22 26.76
N ASP A 209 13.84 -5.86 25.59
CA ASP A 209 13.45 -6.41 24.31
C ASP A 209 14.57 -6.26 23.27
N GLY A 210 14.63 -7.17 22.28
CA GLY A 210 15.60 -7.15 21.19
C GLY A 210 16.98 -7.68 21.56
N ASN A 211 17.93 -7.50 20.64
CA ASN A 211 19.33 -7.92 20.83
C ASN A 211 20.26 -6.97 20.07
N PRO A 212 21.19 -6.28 20.77
CA PRO A 212 22.08 -5.29 20.16
C PRO A 212 23.13 -5.90 19.19
N ASP A 213 23.39 -7.21 19.31
CA ASP A 213 24.45 -7.89 18.56
C ASP A 213 23.88 -8.76 17.41
N ARG A 214 22.55 -8.78 17.26
CA ARG A 214 21.89 -9.62 16.26
C ARG A 214 21.16 -8.78 15.21
N VAL A 215 21.52 -9.03 13.94
CA VAL A 215 20.73 -8.56 12.81
C VAL A 215 19.46 -9.42 12.71
N ALA A 216 18.31 -8.79 12.66
CA ALA A 216 17.02 -9.45 12.45
C ALA A 216 16.53 -9.20 11.04
N ASP A 217 16.04 -10.27 10.38
CA ASP A 217 15.31 -10.17 9.11
C ASP A 217 13.85 -9.87 9.41
N ILE A 218 13.34 -8.79 8.83
CA ILE A 218 11.97 -8.31 9.04
C ILE A 218 11.25 -8.34 7.71
N THR A 219 10.03 -8.90 7.71
CA THR A 219 9.14 -8.83 6.55
C THR A 219 7.88 -8.08 6.91
N ASP A 220 7.71 -6.91 6.31
CA ASP A 220 6.57 -6.03 6.52
C ASP A 220 5.75 -5.85 5.26
N VAL A 221 4.43 -5.70 5.42
CA VAL A 221 3.49 -5.38 4.35
C VAL A 221 2.79 -4.07 4.68
N TRP A 222 3.15 -3.01 3.97
CA TRP A 222 2.68 -1.65 4.24
C TRP A 222 1.82 -1.11 3.11
N THR A 223 0.72 -0.47 3.45
CA THR A 223 -0.17 0.18 2.48
C THR A 223 -0.03 1.69 2.57
N PHE A 224 0.28 2.30 1.45
CA PHE A 224 0.34 3.75 1.28
C PHE A 224 -0.88 4.22 0.50
N ALA A 225 -1.38 5.42 0.80
CA ALA A 225 -2.48 6.04 0.08
C ALA A 225 -2.18 7.50 -0.26
N ARG A 226 -2.79 7.94 -1.39
CA ARG A 226 -2.76 9.34 -1.84
C ARG A 226 -4.09 9.70 -2.50
N ASP A 227 -4.58 10.92 -2.26
CA ASP A 227 -5.67 11.50 -3.04
C ASP A 227 -5.14 11.95 -4.41
N THR A 228 -5.59 11.30 -5.48
CA THR A 228 -5.14 11.57 -6.86
C THR A 228 -5.59 12.93 -7.39
N THR A 229 -6.54 13.58 -6.72
CA THR A 229 -7.02 14.93 -7.07
C THR A 229 -6.34 16.04 -6.25
N SER A 230 -5.55 15.67 -5.23
CA SER A 230 -4.80 16.59 -4.40
C SER A 230 -3.58 17.14 -5.14
N ARG A 231 -3.23 18.40 -4.86
CA ARG A 231 -1.95 18.99 -5.29
C ARG A 231 -0.76 18.46 -4.49
N ASP A 232 -1.02 17.85 -3.33
CA ASP A 232 0.02 17.20 -2.52
C ASP A 232 0.41 15.86 -3.18
N PRO A 233 1.65 15.71 -3.66
CA PRO A 233 2.12 14.49 -4.30
C PRO A 233 2.47 13.40 -3.29
N ASN A 234 2.45 13.69 -1.99
CA ASN A 234 2.96 12.79 -0.96
C ASN A 234 1.99 11.63 -0.68
N TRP A 235 2.56 10.46 -0.59
CA TRP A 235 1.89 9.25 -0.13
C TRP A 235 2.02 9.14 1.39
N LYS A 236 0.93 8.77 2.06
CA LYS A 236 0.91 8.53 3.51
C LYS A 236 0.72 7.06 3.81
N LEU A 237 1.39 6.57 4.82
CA LEU A 237 1.16 5.23 5.34
C LEU A 237 -0.22 5.16 5.99
N VAL A 238 -1.07 4.26 5.49
CA VAL A 238 -2.46 4.07 5.97
C VAL A 238 -2.69 2.69 6.59
N GLY A 239 -1.71 1.79 6.50
CA GLY A 239 -1.82 0.46 7.09
C GLY A 239 -0.47 -0.24 7.15
N THR A 240 -0.27 -1.01 8.22
CA THR A 240 0.89 -1.87 8.43
C THR A 240 0.43 -3.29 8.69
N GLY A 241 1.22 -4.26 8.23
CA GLY A 241 1.06 -5.69 8.48
C GLY A 241 2.40 -6.37 8.45
N SER A 242 2.49 -7.56 9.03
CA SER A 242 3.65 -8.44 8.88
C SER A 242 3.26 -9.67 8.07
N ALA A 243 4.15 -10.12 7.19
CA ALA A 243 4.00 -11.41 6.51
C ALA A 243 4.72 -12.48 7.35
N HIS A 244 4.01 -13.53 7.67
CA HIS A 244 4.57 -14.74 8.32
C HIS A 244 5.05 -15.71 7.25
#